data_19f81c05f34cc2184558fa32136c8375
#
_entry.id   19f81c05f34cc2184558fa32136c8375
#
_cell.length_a   1.000
_cell.length_b   1.000
_cell.length_c   1.000
_cell.angle_alpha   90.00
_cell.angle_beta   90.00
_cell.angle_gamma   90.00
#
_symmetry.space_group_name_H-M   'P 1'
#
loop_
_entity.id
_entity.type
_entity.pdbx_description
1 polymer ?
#
loop_
_entity_poly.entity_id
_entity_poly.type
_entity_poly.pdbx_seq_one_letter_code
_entity_poly.pdbx_strand_id
1 'polypeptide(L)'
;KGTTTYDLEFVGIRDGWRGVVDGDFFPLTRHEVKGLSKVGGTILGTSRTNPYEGERGGAENIAKTLYGHKIDGIIAIGGEGTLAAADRLAKDGINVIGVPKTIDNDLRATDYSFGFDTAVNIATDAMDRLRTTGDSHQRCMVAEVMGRHVGWIALHAGIAAGAHVICIPEVPMSIDEIVEQVTRAHDRGRAPLVVVSEGFKLTGME
;
A
#
# COMPACT_ATOMS: atom_id res chain seq x y z
N LYS A 1 -12.30 -16.51 -13.52
CA LYS A 1 -13.77 -16.56 -13.63
C LYS A 1 -14.29 -15.65 -14.76
N GLY A 2 -13.79 -14.42 -14.92
CA GLY A 2 -14.26 -13.50 -15.96
C GLY A 2 -14.26 -14.09 -17.36
N THR A 3 -13.16 -14.74 -17.77
CA THR A 3 -13.03 -15.36 -19.09
C THR A 3 -14.01 -16.51 -19.37
N THR A 4 -14.51 -17.17 -18.33
CA THR A 4 -15.42 -18.32 -18.48
C THR A 4 -16.87 -17.98 -18.21
N THR A 5 -17.13 -16.94 -17.42
CA THR A 5 -18.49 -16.59 -17.00
C THR A 5 -19.09 -15.50 -17.88
N TYR A 6 -18.24 -14.59 -18.38
CA TYR A 6 -18.69 -13.39 -19.10
C TYR A 6 -18.11 -13.25 -20.50
N ASP A 7 -17.40 -14.28 -21.01
CA ASP A 7 -16.75 -14.27 -22.32
C ASP A 7 -15.83 -13.04 -22.55
N LEU A 8 -15.07 -12.69 -21.50
CA LEU A 8 -14.14 -11.55 -21.53
C LEU A 8 -12.72 -12.02 -21.85
N GLU A 9 -12.06 -11.33 -22.74
CA GLU A 9 -10.61 -11.44 -22.93
C GLU A 9 -9.88 -10.47 -22.00
N PHE A 10 -8.82 -10.93 -21.34
CA PHE A 10 -8.00 -10.10 -20.48
C PHE A 10 -6.62 -9.89 -21.10
N VAL A 11 -6.19 -8.65 -21.05
CA VAL A 11 -4.88 -8.20 -21.51
C VAL A 11 -4.12 -7.65 -20.31
N GLY A 12 -2.88 -8.10 -20.12
CA GLY A 12 -1.96 -7.53 -19.14
C GLY A 12 -1.27 -6.30 -19.73
N ILE A 13 -1.17 -5.24 -18.94
CA ILE A 13 -0.49 -4.00 -19.31
C ILE A 13 0.82 -3.95 -18.52
N ARG A 14 1.98 -3.89 -19.21
CA ARG A 14 3.28 -3.86 -18.55
C ARG A 14 3.57 -2.51 -17.94
N ASP A 15 4.20 -2.53 -16.78
CA ASP A 15 4.73 -1.33 -16.09
C ASP A 15 3.70 -0.20 -15.89
N GLY A 16 2.46 -0.59 -15.58
CA GLY A 16 1.38 0.35 -15.23
C GLY A 16 1.05 1.34 -16.36
N TRP A 17 0.96 2.63 -16.04
CA TRP A 17 0.59 3.66 -17.01
C TRP A 17 1.59 3.80 -18.17
N ARG A 18 2.86 3.42 -17.98
CA ARG A 18 3.82 3.40 -19.08
C ARG A 18 3.37 2.48 -20.20
N GLY A 19 2.93 1.27 -19.86
CA GLY A 19 2.45 0.31 -20.84
C GLY A 19 1.19 0.78 -21.59
N VAL A 20 0.33 1.55 -20.93
CA VAL A 20 -0.82 2.18 -21.61
C VAL A 20 -0.38 3.20 -22.66
N VAL A 21 0.59 4.06 -22.28
CA VAL A 21 1.13 5.10 -23.17
C VAL A 21 1.93 4.50 -24.33
N ASP A 22 2.69 3.45 -24.06
CA ASP A 22 3.56 2.80 -25.05
C ASP A 22 2.85 1.72 -25.88
N GLY A 23 1.66 1.28 -25.47
CA GLY A 23 0.95 0.17 -26.11
C GLY A 23 1.58 -1.20 -25.83
N ASP A 24 2.23 -1.36 -24.66
CA ASP A 24 2.88 -2.62 -24.28
C ASP A 24 1.89 -3.54 -23.55
N PHE A 25 1.21 -4.34 -24.35
CA PHE A 25 0.16 -5.26 -23.93
C PHE A 25 0.52 -6.70 -24.25
N PHE A 26 0.05 -7.63 -23.41
CA PHE A 26 0.20 -9.06 -23.64
C PHE A 26 -1.06 -9.83 -23.22
N PRO A 27 -1.38 -10.97 -23.85
CA PRO A 27 -2.51 -11.79 -23.44
C PRO A 27 -2.36 -12.26 -21.99
N LEU A 28 -3.36 -12.00 -21.15
CA LEU A 28 -3.37 -12.42 -19.76
C LEU A 28 -4.29 -13.65 -19.59
N THR A 29 -3.70 -14.83 -19.75
CA THR A 29 -4.42 -16.08 -19.68
C THR A 29 -4.49 -16.65 -18.26
N ARG A 30 -5.26 -17.73 -18.10
CA ARG A 30 -5.32 -18.46 -16.82
C ARG A 30 -3.97 -19.03 -16.39
N HIS A 31 -3.09 -19.29 -17.35
CA HIS A 31 -1.76 -19.85 -17.07
C HIS A 31 -0.89 -18.84 -16.34
N GLU A 32 -0.86 -17.58 -16.81
CA GLU A 32 -0.06 -16.50 -16.22
C GLU A 32 -0.49 -16.15 -14.79
N VAL A 33 -1.78 -16.29 -14.47
CA VAL A 33 -2.32 -15.93 -13.14
C VAL A 33 -2.38 -17.10 -12.16
N LYS A 34 -1.99 -18.31 -12.60
CA LYS A 34 -2.04 -19.49 -11.74
C LYS A 34 -1.02 -19.41 -10.61
N GLY A 35 -1.49 -19.53 -9.37
CA GLY A 35 -0.62 -19.58 -8.20
C GLY A 35 -0.17 -18.21 -7.67
N LEU A 36 -0.56 -17.11 -8.29
CA LEU A 36 -0.14 -15.76 -7.89
C LEU A 36 -0.64 -15.32 -6.51
N SER A 37 -1.72 -15.92 -6.00
CA SER A 37 -2.31 -15.51 -4.71
C SER A 37 -1.38 -15.65 -3.51
N LYS A 38 -0.27 -16.38 -3.65
CA LYS A 38 0.75 -16.59 -2.62
C LYS A 38 2.08 -15.91 -2.93
N VAL A 39 2.16 -15.17 -4.03
CA VAL A 39 3.38 -14.51 -4.50
C VAL A 39 3.22 -13.01 -4.33
N GLY A 40 4.20 -12.38 -3.68
CA GLY A 40 4.24 -10.92 -3.54
C GLY A 40 4.66 -10.20 -4.82
N GLY A 41 4.43 -8.89 -4.85
CA GLY A 41 4.77 -8.05 -5.99
C GLY A 41 3.73 -8.10 -7.11
N THR A 42 4.15 -7.81 -8.33
CA THR A 42 3.29 -7.79 -9.51
C THR A 42 3.96 -8.43 -10.71
N ILE A 43 3.25 -9.30 -11.42
CA ILE A 43 3.70 -9.87 -12.70
C ILE A 43 3.62 -8.86 -13.85
N LEU A 44 2.87 -7.76 -13.64
CA LEU A 44 2.70 -6.72 -14.65
C LEU A 44 3.80 -5.65 -14.59
N GLY A 45 4.56 -5.61 -13.51
CA GLY A 45 5.51 -4.52 -13.26
C GLY A 45 4.82 -3.24 -12.80
N THR A 46 5.61 -2.19 -12.66
CA THR A 46 5.12 -0.88 -12.22
C THR A 46 6.03 0.23 -12.74
N SER A 47 5.50 1.45 -12.87
CA SER A 47 6.28 2.65 -13.18
C SER A 47 5.71 3.87 -12.45
N ARG A 48 6.49 4.95 -12.46
CA ARG A 48 6.03 6.28 -11.98
C ARG A 48 5.56 7.18 -13.12
N THR A 49 5.23 6.60 -14.27
CA THR A 49 4.79 7.34 -15.45
C THR A 49 3.46 8.02 -15.18
N ASN A 50 3.40 9.32 -15.43
CA ASN A 50 2.14 10.06 -15.51
C ASN A 50 1.59 9.91 -16.95
N PRO A 51 0.39 9.32 -17.13
CA PRO A 51 -0.14 9.08 -18.47
C PRO A 51 -0.55 10.34 -19.22
N TYR A 52 -0.47 11.52 -18.58
CA TYR A 52 -0.76 12.80 -19.21
C TYR A 52 0.48 13.56 -19.67
N GLU A 53 1.67 13.06 -19.36
CA GLU A 53 2.93 13.72 -19.71
C GLU A 53 3.61 13.07 -20.92
N GLY A 54 4.46 13.87 -21.60
CA GLY A 54 5.19 13.44 -22.78
C GLY A 54 4.39 13.48 -24.08
N GLU A 55 5.07 13.26 -25.19
CA GLU A 55 4.48 13.38 -26.54
C GLU A 55 3.35 12.38 -26.84
N ARG A 56 3.42 11.20 -26.21
CA ARG A 56 2.40 10.14 -26.33
C ARG A 56 1.38 10.13 -25.19
N GLY A 57 1.49 11.05 -24.23
CA GLY A 57 0.56 11.19 -23.11
C GLY A 57 -0.74 11.89 -23.53
N GLY A 58 -1.71 11.88 -22.58
CA GLY A 58 -3.01 12.53 -22.76
C GLY A 58 -4.13 11.56 -23.16
N ALA A 59 -5.34 11.92 -22.77
CA ALA A 59 -6.52 11.05 -22.92
C ALA A 59 -6.78 10.67 -24.39
N GLU A 60 -6.61 11.60 -25.32
CA GLU A 60 -6.84 11.32 -26.75
C GLU A 60 -5.87 10.26 -27.31
N ASN A 61 -4.57 10.36 -26.97
CA ASN A 61 -3.58 9.38 -27.41
C ASN A 61 -3.81 8.02 -26.77
N ILE A 62 -4.15 8.00 -25.48
CA ILE A 62 -4.51 6.78 -24.76
C ILE A 62 -5.74 6.12 -25.39
N ALA A 63 -6.79 6.90 -25.69
CA ALA A 63 -7.98 6.38 -26.37
C ALA A 63 -7.65 5.76 -27.73
N LYS A 64 -6.78 6.39 -28.53
CA LYS A 64 -6.30 5.84 -29.81
C LYS A 64 -5.54 4.53 -29.61
N THR A 65 -4.67 4.47 -28.60
CA THR A 65 -3.89 3.26 -28.27
C THR A 65 -4.83 2.11 -27.89
N LEU A 66 -5.78 2.35 -26.98
CA LEU A 66 -6.76 1.34 -26.54
C LEU A 66 -7.62 0.84 -27.70
N TYR A 67 -8.13 1.76 -28.51
CA TYR A 67 -8.93 1.44 -29.70
C TYR A 67 -8.15 0.57 -30.70
N GLY A 68 -6.90 0.95 -30.99
CA GLY A 68 -6.02 0.19 -31.89
C GLY A 68 -5.76 -1.25 -31.41
N HIS A 69 -5.77 -1.48 -30.12
CA HIS A 69 -5.60 -2.80 -29.48
C HIS A 69 -6.92 -3.48 -29.12
N LYS A 70 -8.07 -2.89 -29.48
CA LYS A 70 -9.42 -3.42 -29.19
C LYS A 70 -9.67 -3.63 -27.69
N ILE A 71 -9.21 -2.67 -26.87
CA ILE A 71 -9.39 -2.70 -25.42
C ILE A 71 -10.60 -1.81 -25.09
N ASP A 72 -11.65 -2.40 -24.51
CA ASP A 72 -12.92 -1.75 -24.19
C ASP A 72 -12.88 -1.02 -22.82
N GLY A 73 -11.95 -1.40 -21.94
CA GLY A 73 -11.84 -0.77 -20.63
C GLY A 73 -10.59 -1.21 -19.87
N ILE A 74 -10.25 -0.45 -18.86
CA ILE A 74 -9.08 -0.65 -18.01
C ILE A 74 -9.50 -0.95 -16.57
N ILE A 75 -8.85 -1.91 -15.93
CA ILE A 75 -8.87 -2.10 -14.48
C ILE A 75 -7.53 -1.60 -13.95
N ALA A 76 -7.54 -0.45 -13.30
CA ALA A 76 -6.34 0.19 -12.74
C ALA A 76 -6.19 -0.19 -11.26
N ILE A 77 -5.21 -1.05 -10.95
CA ILE A 77 -4.95 -1.54 -9.59
C ILE A 77 -3.74 -0.81 -9.03
N GLY A 78 -3.93 0.02 -8.00
CA GLY A 78 -2.81 0.78 -7.44
C GLY A 78 -3.19 1.71 -6.30
N GLY A 79 -2.22 2.50 -5.85
CA GLY A 79 -2.37 3.51 -4.83
C GLY A 79 -2.85 4.86 -5.38
N GLU A 80 -2.69 5.90 -4.57
CA GLU A 80 -3.18 7.26 -4.82
C GLU A 80 -2.86 7.77 -6.24
N GLY A 81 -1.60 7.74 -6.66
CA GLY A 81 -1.20 8.25 -7.98
C GLY A 81 -1.82 7.49 -9.15
N THR A 82 -1.96 6.16 -9.02
CA THR A 82 -2.62 5.33 -10.04
C THR A 82 -4.10 5.66 -10.15
N LEU A 83 -4.77 5.79 -9.00
CA LEU A 83 -6.20 6.05 -8.95
C LEU A 83 -6.55 7.49 -9.35
N ALA A 84 -5.70 8.46 -9.01
CA ALA A 84 -5.86 9.85 -9.47
C ALA A 84 -5.78 9.95 -11.00
N ALA A 85 -4.86 9.23 -11.63
CA ALA A 85 -4.78 9.16 -13.08
C ALA A 85 -6.00 8.43 -13.69
N ALA A 86 -6.46 7.35 -13.05
CA ALA A 86 -7.66 6.62 -13.46
C ALA A 86 -8.92 7.49 -13.40
N ASP A 87 -9.11 8.25 -12.32
CA ASP A 87 -10.22 9.18 -12.16
C ASP A 87 -10.23 10.27 -13.25
N ARG A 88 -9.06 10.83 -13.54
CA ARG A 88 -8.92 11.81 -14.61
C ARG A 88 -9.24 11.23 -15.99
N LEU A 89 -8.72 10.04 -16.30
CA LEU A 89 -9.01 9.35 -17.57
C LEU A 89 -10.50 9.01 -17.70
N ALA A 90 -11.16 8.61 -16.61
CA ALA A 90 -12.59 8.35 -16.59
C ALA A 90 -13.41 9.62 -16.89
N LYS A 91 -13.00 10.78 -16.32
CA LYS A 91 -13.61 12.09 -16.61
C LYS A 91 -13.42 12.52 -18.07
N ASP A 92 -12.32 12.11 -18.68
CA ASP A 92 -12.03 12.36 -20.10
C ASP A 92 -12.72 11.33 -21.03
N GLY A 93 -13.57 10.44 -20.49
CA GLY A 93 -14.40 9.52 -21.26
C GLY A 93 -13.79 8.14 -21.52
N ILE A 94 -12.65 7.81 -20.91
CA ILE A 94 -12.07 6.46 -20.99
C ILE A 94 -12.73 5.55 -19.96
N ASN A 95 -13.13 4.35 -20.37
CA ASN A 95 -13.73 3.38 -19.47
C ASN A 95 -12.66 2.78 -18.54
N VAL A 96 -12.61 3.27 -17.29
CA VAL A 96 -11.63 2.86 -16.28
C VAL A 96 -12.32 2.54 -14.96
N ILE A 97 -11.93 1.43 -14.35
CA ILE A 97 -12.33 1.07 -12.98
C ILE A 97 -11.07 1.04 -12.11
N GLY A 98 -11.08 1.81 -11.01
CA GLY A 98 -10.01 1.83 -10.02
C GLY A 98 -10.19 0.73 -8.96
N VAL A 99 -9.09 0.04 -8.63
CA VAL A 99 -9.04 -0.90 -7.51
C VAL A 99 -8.01 -0.41 -6.50
N PRO A 100 -8.42 -0.07 -5.26
CA PRO A 100 -7.55 0.55 -4.27
C PRO A 100 -6.55 -0.47 -3.71
N LYS A 101 -5.30 -0.43 -4.16
CA LYS A 101 -4.21 -1.29 -3.70
C LYS A 101 -3.06 -0.44 -3.15
N THR A 102 -2.96 -0.39 -1.83
CA THR A 102 -1.85 0.18 -1.07
C THR A 102 -1.81 -0.47 0.31
N ILE A 103 -0.64 -0.50 0.94
CA ILE A 103 -0.52 -0.93 2.34
C ILE A 103 -0.88 0.17 3.33
N ASP A 104 -0.85 1.43 2.92
CA ASP A 104 -0.93 2.59 3.81
C ASP A 104 -2.36 2.86 4.33
N ASN A 105 -3.38 2.36 3.64
CA ASN A 105 -4.81 2.61 3.91
C ASN A 105 -5.15 4.11 3.97
N ASP A 106 -4.52 4.91 3.10
CA ASP A 106 -4.62 6.37 3.04
C ASP A 106 -5.58 6.90 1.96
N LEU A 107 -6.39 6.02 1.36
CA LEU A 107 -7.33 6.34 0.30
C LEU A 107 -8.72 6.67 0.86
N ARG A 108 -9.25 7.84 0.52
CA ARG A 108 -10.55 8.35 1.05
C ARG A 108 -11.79 7.59 0.55
N ALA A 109 -11.69 6.85 -0.54
CA ALA A 109 -12.83 6.21 -1.20
C ALA A 109 -13.13 4.79 -0.71
N THR A 110 -12.38 4.28 0.26
CA THR A 110 -12.54 2.93 0.79
C THR A 110 -12.21 2.88 2.28
N ASP A 111 -12.85 2.00 3.02
CA ASP A 111 -12.54 1.74 4.41
C ASP A 111 -11.24 0.92 4.56
N TYR A 112 -11.01 -0.01 3.63
CA TYR A 112 -9.82 -0.85 3.57
C TYR A 112 -9.26 -0.92 2.15
N SER A 113 -7.96 -0.68 2.02
CA SER A 113 -7.22 -0.91 0.78
C SER A 113 -6.67 -2.34 0.71
N PHE A 114 -6.58 -2.88 -0.50
CA PHE A 114 -5.95 -4.19 -0.73
C PHE A 114 -4.46 -4.12 -0.41
N GLY A 115 -4.02 -4.93 0.53
CA GLY A 115 -2.65 -4.98 1.03
C GLY A 115 -2.47 -4.46 2.45
N PHE A 116 -3.36 -3.61 2.96
CA PHE A 116 -3.27 -3.07 4.31
C PHE A 116 -3.27 -4.16 5.38
N ASP A 117 -4.26 -5.03 5.36
CA ASP A 117 -4.42 -6.12 6.32
C ASP A 117 -3.21 -7.09 6.30
N THR A 118 -2.69 -7.36 5.10
CA THR A 118 -1.47 -8.14 4.92
C THR A 118 -0.27 -7.46 5.60
N ALA A 119 -0.11 -6.15 5.42
CA ALA A 119 0.98 -5.39 6.02
C ALA A 119 0.88 -5.37 7.56
N VAL A 120 -0.33 -5.19 8.09
CA VAL A 120 -0.59 -5.25 9.54
C VAL A 120 -0.19 -6.61 10.10
N ASN A 121 -0.60 -7.71 9.46
CA ASN A 121 -0.24 -9.07 9.91
C ASN A 121 1.27 -9.30 9.88
N ILE A 122 1.96 -8.91 8.81
CA ILE A 122 3.41 -9.05 8.70
C ILE A 122 4.14 -8.24 9.78
N ALA A 123 3.70 -7.00 10.03
CA ALA A 123 4.26 -6.15 11.06
C ALA A 123 4.04 -6.74 12.46
N THR A 124 2.84 -7.27 12.74
CA THR A 124 2.51 -7.93 14.00
C THR A 124 3.40 -9.15 14.24
N ASP A 125 3.52 -10.04 13.25
CA ASP A 125 4.37 -11.23 13.34
C ASP A 125 5.85 -10.87 13.58
N ALA A 126 6.35 -9.80 12.96
CA ALA A 126 7.70 -9.32 13.17
C ALA A 126 7.91 -8.80 14.61
N MET A 127 6.95 -8.03 15.12
CA MET A 127 6.99 -7.48 16.48
C MET A 127 6.89 -8.58 17.56
N ASP A 128 6.08 -9.61 17.34
CA ASP A 128 5.99 -10.76 18.26
C ASP A 128 7.34 -11.48 18.39
N ARG A 129 8.10 -11.58 17.31
CA ARG A 129 9.46 -12.14 17.36
C ARG A 129 10.45 -11.25 18.11
N LEU A 130 10.31 -9.92 18.01
CA LEU A 130 11.13 -8.97 18.76
C LEU A 130 10.87 -9.05 20.25
N ARG A 131 9.62 -9.30 20.66
CA ARG A 131 9.22 -9.37 22.06
C ARG A 131 10.03 -10.40 22.86
N THR A 132 10.19 -11.61 22.36
CA THR A 132 10.96 -12.68 23.04
C THR A 132 12.41 -12.28 23.27
N THR A 133 13.00 -11.54 22.33
CA THR A 133 14.35 -10.98 22.47
C THR A 133 14.37 -9.86 23.52
N GLY A 134 13.39 -8.97 23.47
CA GLY A 134 13.23 -7.89 24.46
C GLY A 134 13.14 -8.43 25.88
N ASP A 135 12.25 -9.41 26.11
CA ASP A 135 12.05 -10.03 27.42
C ASP A 135 13.32 -10.72 27.93
N SER A 136 14.03 -11.48 27.05
CA SER A 136 15.24 -12.19 27.43
C SER A 136 16.39 -11.28 27.84
N HIS A 137 16.48 -10.10 27.23
CA HIS A 137 17.56 -9.12 27.44
C HIS A 137 17.14 -7.92 28.29
N GLN A 138 15.89 -7.86 28.75
CA GLN A 138 15.31 -6.70 29.44
C GLN A 138 15.56 -5.37 28.69
N ARG A 139 15.33 -5.40 27.38
CA ARG A 139 15.56 -4.25 26.49
C ARG A 139 14.26 -3.69 25.98
N CYS A 140 14.18 -2.37 25.89
CA CYS A 140 13.16 -1.69 25.11
C CYS A 140 13.38 -1.97 23.61
N MET A 141 12.38 -2.54 22.96
CA MET A 141 12.39 -2.75 21.51
C MET A 141 11.64 -1.61 20.83
N VAL A 142 12.23 -1.06 19.78
CA VAL A 142 11.59 -0.04 18.94
C VAL A 142 11.43 -0.60 17.54
N ALA A 143 10.20 -0.62 17.04
CA ALA A 143 9.87 -1.08 15.71
C ALA A 143 9.31 0.08 14.90
N GLU A 144 10.02 0.49 13.85
CA GLU A 144 9.50 1.42 12.85
C GLU A 144 8.75 0.66 11.78
N VAL A 145 7.56 1.15 11.41
CA VAL A 145 6.72 0.57 10.36
C VAL A 145 6.35 1.62 9.33
N MET A 146 6.13 1.16 8.11
CA MET A 146 5.67 2.00 7.00
C MET A 146 4.27 2.55 7.26
N GLY A 147 3.79 3.44 6.39
CA GLY A 147 2.46 4.06 6.43
C GLY A 147 2.44 5.46 5.84
N ARG A 148 3.57 5.93 5.27
CA ARG A 148 3.72 7.28 4.69
C ARG A 148 3.34 8.38 5.71
N HIS A 149 2.22 9.05 5.48
CA HIS A 149 1.77 10.19 6.29
C HIS A 149 0.71 9.81 7.33
N VAL A 150 0.32 8.54 7.40
CA VAL A 150 -0.71 8.03 8.32
C VAL A 150 -0.17 6.90 9.20
N GLY A 151 -0.76 6.75 10.37
CA GLY A 151 -0.32 5.80 11.38
C GLY A 151 -1.10 4.47 11.41
N TRP A 152 -1.87 4.13 10.38
CA TRP A 152 -2.77 2.99 10.42
C TRP A 152 -2.07 1.64 10.68
N ILE A 153 -0.94 1.38 9.98
CA ILE A 153 -0.19 0.13 10.19
C ILE A 153 0.37 0.08 11.60
N ALA A 154 1.00 1.18 12.06
CA ALA A 154 1.56 1.27 13.41
C ALA A 154 0.48 1.05 14.48
N LEU A 155 -0.69 1.67 14.32
CA LEU A 155 -1.80 1.56 15.26
C LEU A 155 -2.33 0.12 15.34
N HIS A 156 -2.73 -0.45 14.21
CA HIS A 156 -3.32 -1.78 14.18
C HIS A 156 -2.33 -2.88 14.60
N ALA A 157 -1.13 -2.86 14.04
CA ALA A 157 -0.10 -3.84 14.37
C ALA A 157 0.44 -3.66 15.81
N GLY A 158 0.57 -2.40 16.27
CA GLY A 158 1.00 -2.10 17.62
C GLY A 158 -0.01 -2.58 18.67
N ILE A 159 -1.31 -2.38 18.44
CA ILE A 159 -2.37 -2.92 19.33
C ILE A 159 -2.34 -4.46 19.31
N ALA A 160 -2.28 -5.07 18.13
CA ALA A 160 -2.28 -6.52 17.97
C ALA A 160 -1.07 -7.17 18.65
N ALA A 161 0.13 -6.59 18.51
CA ALA A 161 1.35 -7.04 19.18
C ALA A 161 1.43 -6.64 20.66
N GLY A 162 0.47 -5.87 21.19
CA GLY A 162 0.46 -5.38 22.57
C GLY A 162 1.61 -4.43 22.87
N ALA A 163 1.88 -3.48 21.99
CA ALA A 163 2.87 -2.42 22.18
C ALA A 163 2.50 -1.55 23.40
N HIS A 164 3.52 -1.07 24.10
CA HIS A 164 3.35 -0.20 25.25
C HIS A 164 3.22 1.26 24.84
N VAL A 165 3.84 1.63 23.71
CA VAL A 165 3.76 2.96 23.11
C VAL A 165 3.54 2.80 21.61
N ILE A 166 2.62 3.58 21.04
CA ILE A 166 2.36 3.62 19.60
C ILE A 166 2.43 5.08 19.17
N CYS A 167 3.46 5.41 18.40
CA CYS A 167 3.73 6.76 17.91
C CYS A 167 3.20 6.90 16.48
N ILE A 168 2.14 7.69 16.30
CA ILE A 168 1.50 7.92 15.01
C ILE A 168 1.39 9.42 14.70
N PRO A 169 1.40 9.82 13.41
CA PRO A 169 1.35 11.23 13.03
C PRO A 169 0.09 11.95 13.52
N GLU A 170 -1.02 11.24 13.67
CA GLU A 170 -2.33 11.77 14.07
C GLU A 170 -2.39 12.16 15.55
N VAL A 171 -1.48 11.63 16.36
CA VAL A 171 -1.42 11.90 17.80
C VAL A 171 -0.03 12.43 18.16
N PRO A 172 0.14 13.76 18.27
CA PRO A 172 1.41 14.36 18.66
C PRO A 172 1.87 13.83 20.02
N MET A 173 3.15 13.53 20.16
CA MET A 173 3.75 13.02 21.39
C MET A 173 5.16 13.58 21.56
N SER A 174 5.51 13.97 22.79
CA SER A 174 6.85 14.40 23.15
C SER A 174 7.74 13.22 23.54
N ILE A 175 9.05 13.45 23.57
CA ILE A 175 9.99 12.43 24.03
C ILE A 175 9.76 12.08 25.51
N ASP A 176 9.39 13.05 26.34
CA ASP A 176 9.15 12.85 27.78
C ASP A 176 7.94 11.95 28.01
N GLU A 177 6.85 12.11 27.23
CA GLU A 177 5.67 11.25 27.28
C GLU A 177 6.00 9.81 26.88
N ILE A 178 6.83 9.63 25.84
CA ILE A 178 7.29 8.31 25.41
C ILE A 178 8.13 7.65 26.51
N VAL A 179 9.11 8.38 27.08
CA VAL A 179 9.98 7.91 28.16
C VAL A 179 9.17 7.53 29.39
N GLU A 180 8.18 8.34 29.77
CA GLU A 180 7.30 8.02 30.91
C GLU A 180 6.57 6.67 30.71
N GLN A 181 6.00 6.46 29.52
CA GLN A 181 5.27 5.23 29.24
C GLN A 181 6.21 4.00 29.18
N VAL A 182 7.39 4.14 28.58
CA VAL A 182 8.44 3.11 28.54
C VAL A 182 8.90 2.75 29.95
N THR A 183 9.19 3.75 30.81
CA THR A 183 9.59 3.56 32.20
C THR A 183 8.50 2.84 32.99
N ARG A 184 7.26 3.27 32.85
CA ARG A 184 6.10 2.64 33.52
C ARG A 184 5.93 1.16 33.14
N ALA A 185 6.19 0.80 31.87
CA ALA A 185 6.16 -0.59 31.43
C ALA A 185 7.33 -1.40 32.02
N HIS A 186 8.53 -0.82 32.06
CA HIS A 186 9.72 -1.43 32.64
C HIS A 186 9.54 -1.69 34.14
N ASP A 187 9.03 -0.71 34.89
CA ASP A 187 8.81 -0.84 36.37
C ASP A 187 7.79 -1.94 36.71
N ARG A 188 6.94 -2.29 35.77
CA ARG A 188 6.02 -3.45 35.89
C ARG A 188 6.66 -4.79 35.52
N GLY A 189 7.98 -4.82 35.29
CA GLY A 189 8.75 -6.03 34.96
C GLY A 189 8.53 -6.52 33.53
N ARG A 190 8.14 -5.65 32.60
CA ARG A 190 7.97 -5.98 31.19
C ARG A 190 9.05 -5.32 30.34
N ALA A 191 9.54 -6.01 29.31
CA ALA A 191 10.35 -5.39 28.28
C ALA A 191 9.46 -4.49 27.40
N PRO A 192 9.70 -3.16 27.36
CA PRO A 192 8.85 -2.26 26.58
C PRO A 192 8.97 -2.51 25.08
N LEU A 193 7.83 -2.45 24.38
CA LEU A 193 7.76 -2.39 22.93
C LEU A 193 7.15 -1.05 22.51
N VAL A 194 7.89 -0.31 21.69
CA VAL A 194 7.48 0.96 21.08
C VAL A 194 7.31 0.73 19.59
N VAL A 195 6.18 1.11 19.05
CA VAL A 195 5.93 1.09 17.59
C VAL A 195 5.86 2.52 17.07
N VAL A 196 6.58 2.78 15.98
CA VAL A 196 6.69 4.12 15.40
C VAL A 196 6.30 4.05 13.93
N SER A 197 5.34 4.87 13.52
CA SER A 197 5.08 5.10 12.09
C SER A 197 6.17 5.97 11.48
N GLU A 198 6.62 5.67 10.26
CA GLU A 198 7.64 6.44 9.55
C GLU A 198 7.30 7.94 9.38
N GLY A 199 6.02 8.27 9.40
CA GLY A 199 5.54 9.65 9.32
C GLY A 199 5.48 10.39 10.66
N PHE A 200 5.75 9.72 11.78
CA PHE A 200 5.69 10.34 13.10
C PHE A 200 6.79 11.37 13.30
N LYS A 201 6.44 12.48 13.96
CA LYS A 201 7.39 13.53 14.35
C LYS A 201 7.21 13.83 15.82
N LEU A 202 8.34 13.88 16.54
CA LEU A 202 8.36 14.30 17.94
C LEU A 202 7.95 15.76 18.05
N THR A 203 7.12 16.08 19.04
CA THR A 203 6.83 17.49 19.38
C THR A 203 8.00 18.10 20.15
N GLY A 204 8.30 19.38 19.87
CA GLY A 204 9.36 20.14 20.57
C GLY A 204 10.78 19.89 20.05
N MET A 205 10.95 19.18 18.93
CA MET A 205 12.21 19.08 18.19
C MET A 205 12.02 19.78 16.83
N GLU A 206 12.28 21.10 16.80
CA GLU A 206 12.43 21.89 15.56
C GLU A 206 13.89 21.92 15.11
#